data_7d743b930d42e811e66ef84ab5c26d2e
#
_entry.id   7d743b930d42e811e66ef84ab5c26d2e
#
_cell.length_a   1.000
_cell.length_b   1.000
_cell.length_c   1.000
_cell.angle_alpha   90.00
_cell.angle_beta   90.00
_cell.angle_gamma   90.00
#
_symmetry.space_group_name_H-M   'P 1'
#
loop_
_entity.id
_entity.type
_entity.pdbx_description
1 polymer ?
#
loop_
_entity_poly.entity_id
_entity_poly.type
_entity_poly.pdbx_seq_one_letter_code
_entity_poly.pdbx_strand_id
1 'polypeptide(L)'
;YYASISDNSSWQENGKNAATKNVIIYNKDKKVTGWKIELVFASEPELADIWGGKAEVNGDTITVVGYDYTAELKAGGNVNFGFNVKA
;
A
#
# COMPACT_ATOMS: atom_id res chain seq x y z
N TYR A 1 11.92 0.03 9.44
CA TYR A 1 10.96 -0.90 8.80
C TYR A 1 11.10 -0.85 7.28
N TYR A 2 10.60 -1.89 6.64
CA TYR A 2 10.62 -1.96 5.17
C TYR A 2 9.36 -2.65 4.66
N ALA A 3 9.04 -2.42 3.38
CA ALA A 3 7.85 -2.97 2.76
C ALA A 3 8.21 -3.91 1.61
N SER A 4 7.43 -4.98 1.48
CA SER A 4 7.48 -5.90 0.36
C SER A 4 6.17 -5.86 -0.40
N ILE A 5 6.22 -5.65 -1.71
CA ILE A 5 5.05 -5.52 -2.56
C ILE A 5 4.95 -6.73 -3.48
N SER A 6 3.76 -7.31 -3.56
CA SER A 6 3.47 -8.40 -4.49
C SER A 6 2.16 -8.15 -5.23
N ASP A 7 2.06 -8.66 -6.46
CA ASP A 7 0.83 -8.60 -7.25
C ASP A 7 0.06 -9.90 -7.05
N ASN A 8 -1.17 -9.81 -6.55
CA ASN A 8 -2.04 -10.98 -6.40
C ASN A 8 -2.71 -11.34 -7.73
N SER A 9 -3.13 -10.34 -8.47
CA SER A 9 -3.72 -10.53 -9.80
C SER A 9 -3.56 -9.26 -10.62
N SER A 10 -3.62 -9.41 -11.93
CA SER A 10 -3.59 -8.28 -12.84
C SER A 10 -4.50 -8.54 -14.03
N TRP A 11 -5.07 -7.47 -14.58
CA TRP A 11 -5.97 -7.56 -15.73
C TRP A 11 -5.96 -6.22 -16.46
N GLN A 12 -6.62 -6.16 -17.62
CA GLN A 12 -6.82 -4.92 -18.35
C GLN A 12 -8.28 -4.51 -18.27
N GLU A 13 -8.51 -3.22 -18.06
CA GLU A 13 -9.84 -2.67 -17.95
C GLU A 13 -9.86 -1.30 -18.62
N ASN A 14 -10.71 -1.14 -19.64
CA ASN A 14 -10.86 0.10 -20.42
C ASN A 14 -9.52 0.65 -20.94
N GLY A 15 -8.65 -0.24 -21.41
CA GLY A 15 -7.33 0.14 -21.93
C GLY A 15 -6.29 0.47 -20.89
N LYS A 16 -6.61 0.33 -19.61
CA LYS A 16 -5.68 0.53 -18.50
C LYS A 16 -5.27 -0.79 -17.88
N ASN A 17 -4.06 -0.84 -17.38
CA ASN A 17 -3.60 -1.98 -16.60
C ASN A 17 -4.13 -1.84 -15.18
N ALA A 18 -4.81 -2.88 -14.71
CA ALA A 18 -5.31 -2.93 -13.36
C ALA A 18 -4.64 -4.07 -12.59
N ALA A 19 -4.49 -3.91 -11.30
CA ALA A 19 -3.87 -4.93 -10.46
C ALA A 19 -4.39 -4.86 -9.04
N THR A 20 -4.43 -6.03 -8.39
CA THR A 20 -4.58 -6.13 -6.94
C THR A 20 -3.18 -6.31 -6.36
N LYS A 21 -2.75 -5.37 -5.57
CA LYS A 21 -1.44 -5.39 -4.94
C LYS A 21 -1.57 -5.65 -3.45
N ASN A 22 -0.63 -6.41 -2.92
CA ASN A 22 -0.54 -6.70 -1.50
C ASN A 22 0.81 -6.22 -0.99
N VAL A 23 0.80 -5.50 0.12
CA VAL A 23 2.01 -4.93 0.70
C VAL A 23 2.13 -5.42 2.14
N ILE A 24 3.30 -5.95 2.49
CA ILE A 24 3.62 -6.36 3.85
C ILE A 24 4.72 -5.45 4.37
N ILE A 25 4.49 -4.82 5.52
CA ILE A 25 5.47 -3.96 6.18
C ILE A 25 6.08 -4.76 7.33
N TYR A 26 7.40 -4.93 7.30
CA TYR A 26 8.15 -5.64 8.33
C TYR A 26 8.90 -4.66 9.22
N ASN A 27 8.87 -4.88 10.51
CA ASN A 27 9.61 -4.06 11.47
C ASN A 27 10.51 -4.94 12.31
N LYS A 28 11.82 -4.82 12.11
CA LYS A 28 12.84 -5.54 12.90
C LYS A 28 13.39 -4.69 14.04
N ASP A 29 13.02 -3.44 14.10
CA ASP A 29 13.52 -2.47 15.05
C ASP A 29 12.49 -2.21 16.16
N LYS A 30 12.57 -1.03 16.76
CA LYS A 30 11.66 -0.61 17.82
C LYS A 30 10.25 -0.40 17.27
N LYS A 31 9.27 -0.51 18.14
CA LYS A 31 7.88 -0.22 17.82
C LYS A 31 7.73 1.13 17.13
N VAL A 32 6.98 1.15 16.03
CA VAL A 32 6.66 2.35 15.27
C VAL A 32 5.15 2.59 15.35
N THR A 33 4.75 3.82 15.60
CA THR A 33 3.35 4.24 15.55
C THR A 33 3.19 5.21 14.39
N GLY A 34 2.25 4.92 13.48
CA GLY A 34 2.00 5.81 12.35
C GLY A 34 2.99 5.65 11.20
N TRP A 35 3.13 4.42 10.69
CA TRP A 35 3.95 4.17 9.51
C TRP A 35 3.36 4.82 8.26
N LYS A 36 4.23 5.10 7.28
CA LYS A 36 3.87 5.73 6.02
C LYS A 36 4.64 5.09 4.87
N ILE A 37 3.94 4.72 3.81
CA ILE A 37 4.51 4.14 2.60
C ILE A 37 4.12 4.98 1.40
N GLU A 38 5.08 5.34 0.57
CA GLU A 38 4.84 6.06 -0.68
C GLU A 38 5.11 5.14 -1.87
N LEU A 39 4.15 5.06 -2.78
CA LEU A 39 4.23 4.24 -3.98
C LEU A 39 4.18 5.15 -5.19
N VAL A 40 5.26 5.14 -5.98
CA VAL A 40 5.39 5.96 -7.18
C VAL A 40 5.11 5.12 -8.42
N PHE A 41 4.24 5.61 -9.28
CA PHE A 41 3.83 4.93 -10.50
C PHE A 41 4.37 5.64 -11.74
N ALA A 42 4.42 4.94 -12.87
CA ALA A 42 4.87 5.51 -14.13
C ALA A 42 3.90 6.55 -14.69
N SER A 43 2.62 6.44 -14.33
CA SER A 43 1.58 7.39 -14.72
C SER A 43 0.64 7.59 -13.53
N GLU A 44 -0.26 8.56 -13.63
CA GLU A 44 -1.21 8.83 -12.54
C GLU A 44 -2.07 7.59 -12.27
N PRO A 45 -2.01 7.00 -11.07
CA PRO A 45 -2.80 5.83 -10.74
C PRO A 45 -4.22 6.20 -10.36
N GLU A 46 -5.14 5.28 -10.63
CA GLU A 46 -6.53 5.38 -10.18
C GLU A 46 -6.74 4.32 -9.11
N LEU A 47 -6.92 4.76 -7.87
CA LEU A 47 -7.14 3.87 -6.74
C LEU A 47 -8.62 3.50 -6.68
N ALA A 48 -8.92 2.21 -6.87
CA ALA A 48 -10.31 1.74 -6.86
C ALA A 48 -10.76 1.32 -5.46
N ASP A 49 -9.87 0.69 -4.70
CA ASP A 49 -10.21 0.17 -3.38
C ASP A 49 -8.96 0.00 -2.53
N ILE A 50 -9.09 0.09 -1.21
CA ILE A 50 -7.98 -0.14 -0.28
C ILE A 50 -8.52 -0.72 1.03
N TRP A 51 -7.74 -1.65 1.61
CA TRP A 51 -8.04 -2.23 2.93
C TRP A 51 -6.74 -2.34 3.73
N GLY A 52 -6.87 -2.23 5.05
CA GLY A 52 -5.74 -2.32 5.97
C GLY A 52 -4.92 -1.05 6.11
N GLY A 53 -5.31 0.04 5.44
CA GLY A 53 -4.62 1.32 5.50
C GLY A 53 -5.49 2.43 4.94
N LYS A 54 -4.98 3.64 5.00
CA LYS A 54 -5.64 4.83 4.45
C LYS A 54 -4.74 5.44 3.39
N ALA A 55 -5.27 5.67 2.19
CA ALA A 55 -4.49 6.13 1.06
C ALA A 55 -4.90 7.51 0.58
N GLU A 56 -3.92 8.23 0.03
CA GLU A 56 -4.11 9.50 -0.64
C GLU A 56 -3.34 9.49 -1.94
N VAL A 57 -3.97 9.88 -3.03
CA VAL A 57 -3.37 9.93 -4.36
C VAL A 57 -2.98 11.35 -4.69
N ASN A 58 -1.70 11.55 -5.05
CA ASN A 58 -1.14 12.83 -5.45
C ASN A 58 -0.32 12.64 -6.73
N GLY A 59 -0.89 13.03 -7.88
CA GLY A 59 -0.21 12.85 -9.15
C GLY A 59 0.08 11.38 -9.42
N ASP A 60 1.35 11.02 -9.53
CA ASP A 60 1.79 9.65 -9.76
C ASP A 60 2.09 8.86 -8.48
N THR A 61 1.84 9.45 -7.31
CA THR A 61 2.20 8.86 -6.03
C THR A 61 0.96 8.53 -5.20
N ILE A 62 0.91 7.32 -4.67
CA ILE A 62 -0.06 6.91 -3.66
C ILE A 62 0.66 6.85 -2.32
N THR A 63 0.17 7.61 -1.35
CA THR A 63 0.69 7.59 0.02
C THR A 63 -0.26 6.80 0.90
N VAL A 64 0.23 5.76 1.56
CA VAL A 64 -0.57 4.92 2.46
C VAL A 64 -0.05 5.06 3.88
N VAL A 65 -0.97 5.30 4.81
CA VAL A 65 -0.66 5.38 6.24
C VAL A 65 -1.49 4.37 7.00
N GLY A 66 -1.00 3.93 8.15
CA GLY A 66 -1.77 3.10 9.06
C GLY A 66 -2.82 3.92 9.79
N TYR A 67 -3.94 3.31 10.12
CA TYR A 67 -4.97 3.93 10.94
C TYR A 67 -5.58 2.90 11.88
N ASP A 68 -6.13 3.38 13.02
CA ASP A 68 -6.70 2.52 14.06
C ASP A 68 -5.72 1.42 14.48
N TYR A 69 -6.15 0.17 14.44
CA TYR A 69 -5.34 -0.98 14.86
C TYR A 69 -4.17 -1.26 13.92
N THR A 70 -4.18 -0.76 12.68
CA THR A 70 -3.08 -0.96 11.73
C THR A 70 -1.98 0.09 11.85
N ALA A 71 -2.19 1.16 12.61
CA ALA A 71 -1.20 2.22 12.77
C ALA A 71 0.01 1.80 13.60
N GLU A 72 -0.14 0.81 14.46
CA GLU A 72 0.91 0.33 15.32
C GLU A 72 1.69 -0.80 14.66
N LEU A 73 3.00 -0.62 14.54
CA LEU A 73 3.92 -1.61 14.01
C LEU A 73 4.85 -2.07 15.12
N LYS A 74 4.56 -3.23 15.67
CA LYS A 74 5.31 -3.77 16.83
C LYS A 74 6.72 -4.18 16.45
N ALA A 75 7.63 -4.14 17.40
CA ALA A 75 8.99 -4.63 17.22
C ALA A 75 8.97 -6.11 16.83
N GLY A 76 9.61 -6.46 15.71
CA GLY A 76 9.61 -7.83 15.19
C GLY A 76 8.29 -8.26 14.54
N GLY A 77 7.33 -7.36 14.45
CA GLY A 77 6.03 -7.64 13.85
C GLY A 77 5.90 -7.23 12.39
N ASN A 78 4.72 -7.44 11.84
CA ASN A 78 4.39 -6.99 10.51
C ASN A 78 2.94 -6.54 10.42
N VAL A 79 2.66 -5.71 9.40
CA VAL A 79 1.33 -5.25 9.05
C VAL A 79 1.19 -5.43 7.55
N ASN A 80 0.02 -5.85 7.09
CA ASN A 80 -0.24 -5.92 5.67
C ASN A 80 -1.43 -5.06 5.28
N PHE A 81 -1.39 -4.57 4.06
CA PHE A 81 -2.52 -3.88 3.44
C PHE A 81 -2.57 -4.26 1.96
N GLY A 82 -3.71 -4.02 1.34
CA GLY A 82 -3.87 -4.30 -0.06
C GLY A 82 -4.74 -3.25 -0.73
N PHE A 83 -4.62 -3.16 -2.05
CA PHE A 83 -5.41 -2.21 -2.82
C PHE A 83 -5.57 -2.68 -4.26
N ASN A 84 -6.61 -2.17 -4.90
CA ASN A 84 -6.84 -2.31 -6.33
C ASN A 84 -6.51 -0.99 -7.01
N VAL A 85 -5.67 -1.03 -8.03
CA VAL A 85 -5.20 0.16 -8.73
C VAL A 85 -5.26 -0.05 -10.24
N LYS A 86 -5.53 1.04 -10.97
CA LYS A 86 -5.46 1.10 -12.44
C LYS A 86 -4.44 2.15 -12.83
N ALA A 87 -3.63 1.84 -13.81
CA ALA A 87 -2.63 2.79 -14.30
C ALA A 87 -2.36 2.63 -15.80
#